data_2db632fc93a53589bec92638bc049257
#
_entry.id   2db632fc93a53589bec92638bc049257
#
_cell.length_a   1.000
_cell.length_b   1.000
_cell.length_c   1.000
_cell.angle_alpha   90.00
_cell.angle_beta   90.00
_cell.angle_gamma   90.00
#
_symmetry.space_group_name_H-M   'P 1'
#
loop_
_entity.id
_entity.type
_entity.pdbx_description
1 polymer ?
#
loop_
_entity_poly.entity_id
_entity_poly.type
_entity_poly.pdbx_seq_one_letter_code
_entity_poly.pdbx_strand_id
1 'polypeptide(L)'
;MNENPPTRQLRDLPPRSIGLYTKATVLFGGFLQQFGWIFFCMGSLFAWIFIPMSDVKFWFEFGKKWETALGKIVSAEATNSAVNDEIVYQYLHSFELNGQRYTGKSFTVGQDFQGGEEVNIEYDAKNPSDSYVKGAKRAEFPAFVLFVLIFPLVGLGFIVFAIRQNWKTVKLLEIGEFTRGAMCSKEATNTTVKINNNVYPVYKYSFEFEAGGKQYAAICKTYQAWLVEDEEREIILFDKYNPDFNVVFDAAGNMPEITEQGMLASPGVGKVVYLILPLIGIAMNVFFFFSKPLLG
;
A
#
# COMPACT_ATOMS: atom_id res chain seq x y z
N MET A 1 -7.07 -31.60 -40.55
CA MET A 1 -8.35 -31.12 -40.02
C MET A 1 -7.99 -30.05 -38.98
N ASN A 2 -8.10 -28.80 -39.36
CA ASN A 2 -7.94 -27.68 -38.41
C ASN A 2 -9.30 -27.53 -37.74
N GLU A 3 -9.43 -28.15 -36.55
CA GLU A 3 -10.54 -27.78 -35.67
C GLU A 3 -10.22 -26.39 -35.12
N ASN A 4 -10.92 -25.39 -35.60
CA ASN A 4 -10.94 -24.07 -34.97
C ASN A 4 -11.32 -24.28 -33.50
N PRO A 5 -10.56 -23.72 -32.54
CA PRO A 5 -10.92 -23.81 -31.15
C PRO A 5 -12.35 -23.30 -30.96
N PRO A 6 -13.15 -23.94 -30.09
CA PRO A 6 -14.54 -23.56 -29.91
C PRO A 6 -14.61 -22.08 -29.56
N THR A 7 -15.38 -21.34 -30.36
CA THR A 7 -15.56 -19.89 -30.22
C THR A 7 -16.12 -19.61 -28.81
N ARG A 8 -15.28 -19.12 -27.90
CA ARG A 8 -15.69 -18.74 -26.53
C ARG A 8 -16.77 -17.65 -26.65
N GLN A 9 -18.01 -17.98 -26.33
CA GLN A 9 -19.12 -17.04 -26.28
C GLN A 9 -19.71 -17.05 -24.88
N LEU A 10 -19.78 -15.90 -24.25
CA LEU A 10 -20.52 -15.77 -23.02
C LEU A 10 -22.00 -15.79 -23.31
N ARG A 11 -22.72 -16.74 -22.70
CA ARG A 11 -24.16 -16.91 -22.88
C ARG A 11 -25.01 -16.14 -21.89
N ASP A 12 -24.41 -15.82 -20.71
CA ASP A 12 -25.10 -15.04 -19.68
C ASP A 12 -25.25 -13.59 -20.10
N LEU A 13 -26.50 -13.18 -20.28
CA LEU A 13 -26.82 -11.77 -20.59
C LEU A 13 -26.66 -10.89 -19.34
N PRO A 14 -26.18 -9.64 -19.52
CA PRO A 14 -26.15 -8.68 -18.43
C PRO A 14 -27.56 -8.25 -17.99
N PRO A 15 -27.79 -7.90 -16.68
CA PRO A 15 -26.80 -7.91 -15.62
C PRO A 15 -26.53 -9.32 -15.04
N ARG A 16 -25.26 -9.66 -14.85
CA ARG A 16 -24.81 -10.95 -14.35
C ARG A 16 -24.58 -10.93 -12.84
N SER A 17 -24.94 -12.02 -12.17
CA SER A 17 -24.58 -12.20 -10.77
C SER A 17 -23.16 -12.75 -10.65
N ILE A 18 -22.22 -11.92 -10.22
CA ILE A 18 -20.82 -12.31 -10.00
C ILE A 18 -20.63 -12.65 -8.53
N GLY A 19 -20.12 -13.86 -8.25
CA GLY A 19 -19.84 -14.32 -6.88
C GLY A 19 -18.84 -13.40 -6.16
N LEU A 20 -19.00 -13.25 -4.84
CA LEU A 20 -18.14 -12.37 -4.02
C LEU A 20 -16.66 -12.75 -4.13
N TYR A 21 -16.36 -14.06 -4.18
CA TYR A 21 -14.98 -14.54 -4.34
C TYR A 21 -14.37 -14.09 -5.68
N THR A 22 -15.12 -14.19 -6.78
CA THR A 22 -14.67 -13.69 -8.09
C THR A 22 -14.43 -12.18 -8.07
N LYS A 23 -15.35 -11.41 -7.49
CA LYS A 23 -15.15 -9.96 -7.32
C LYS A 23 -13.90 -9.63 -6.52
N ALA A 24 -13.69 -10.32 -5.40
CA ALA A 24 -12.54 -10.11 -4.54
C ALA A 24 -11.23 -10.48 -5.24
N THR A 25 -11.16 -11.62 -5.95
CA THR A 25 -9.95 -12.03 -6.66
C THR A 25 -9.61 -11.15 -7.85
N VAL A 26 -10.60 -10.60 -8.54
CA VAL A 26 -10.38 -9.59 -9.59
C VAL A 26 -9.93 -8.27 -8.96
N LEU A 27 -10.60 -7.81 -7.89
CA LEU A 27 -10.33 -6.52 -7.27
C LEU A 27 -8.94 -6.46 -6.62
N PHE A 28 -8.54 -7.51 -5.89
CA PHE A 28 -7.28 -7.59 -5.17
C PHE A 28 -6.17 -8.35 -5.91
N GLY A 29 -6.46 -8.86 -7.10
CA GLY A 29 -5.49 -9.53 -7.94
C GLY A 29 -4.58 -8.58 -8.72
N GLY A 30 -3.54 -9.17 -9.34
CA GLY A 30 -2.58 -8.45 -10.17
C GLY A 30 -1.35 -7.95 -9.44
N PHE A 31 -0.27 -7.81 -10.19
CA PHE A 31 1.04 -7.44 -9.65
C PHE A 31 1.03 -6.12 -8.88
N LEU A 32 0.43 -5.08 -9.46
CA LEU A 32 0.43 -3.74 -8.86
C LEU A 32 -0.31 -3.70 -7.52
N GLN A 33 -1.41 -4.46 -7.43
CA GLN A 33 -2.19 -4.59 -6.20
C GLN A 33 -1.37 -5.29 -5.11
N GLN A 34 -0.75 -6.43 -5.43
CA GLN A 34 0.06 -7.19 -4.48
C GLN A 34 1.31 -6.41 -4.04
N PHE A 35 1.97 -5.73 -4.97
CA PHE A 35 3.09 -4.85 -4.68
C PHE A 35 2.70 -3.72 -3.72
N GLY A 36 1.57 -3.07 -3.98
CA GLY A 36 1.03 -2.04 -3.09
C GLY A 36 0.78 -2.55 -1.67
N TRP A 37 0.21 -3.75 -1.52
CA TRP A 37 -0.01 -4.36 -0.21
C TRP A 37 1.29 -4.73 0.52
N ILE A 38 2.33 -5.20 -0.19
CA ILE A 38 3.65 -5.46 0.41
C ILE A 38 4.22 -4.16 1.00
N PHE A 39 4.24 -3.07 0.22
CA PHE A 39 4.73 -1.78 0.67
C PHE A 39 3.92 -1.22 1.84
N PHE A 40 2.59 -1.35 1.76
CA PHE A 40 1.69 -0.91 2.83
C PHE A 40 1.91 -1.70 4.11
N CYS A 41 1.96 -3.03 4.06
CA CYS A 41 2.14 -3.87 5.24
C CYS A 41 3.50 -3.64 5.89
N MET A 42 4.59 -3.70 5.11
CA MET A 42 5.93 -3.48 5.64
C MET A 42 6.09 -2.06 6.19
N GLY A 43 5.69 -1.06 5.41
CA GLY A 43 5.80 0.33 5.82
C GLY A 43 4.96 0.65 7.06
N SER A 44 3.73 0.10 7.16
CA SER A 44 2.89 0.26 8.34
C SER A 44 3.51 -0.41 9.57
N LEU A 45 4.10 -1.60 9.42
CA LEU A 45 4.79 -2.28 10.53
C LEU A 45 5.91 -1.41 11.09
N PHE A 46 6.78 -0.89 10.23
CA PHE A 46 7.84 0.03 10.65
C PHE A 46 7.29 1.32 11.25
N ALA A 47 6.22 1.88 10.67
CA ALA A 47 5.58 3.07 11.22
C ALA A 47 5.08 2.83 12.65
N TRP A 48 4.40 1.72 12.92
CA TRP A 48 3.90 1.35 14.24
C TRP A 48 5.01 1.12 15.27
N ILE A 49 6.21 0.68 14.83
CA ILE A 49 7.36 0.46 15.72
C ILE A 49 8.08 1.79 16.00
N PHE A 50 8.45 2.53 14.97
CA PHE A 50 9.39 3.64 15.09
C PHE A 50 8.75 5.00 15.39
N ILE A 51 7.51 5.26 14.96
CA ILE A 51 6.87 6.57 15.20
C ILE A 51 6.69 6.86 16.69
N PRO A 52 6.20 5.92 17.54
CA PRO A 52 6.07 6.16 18.98
C PRO A 52 7.40 6.43 19.70
N MET A 53 8.51 5.96 19.12
CA MET A 53 9.86 6.11 19.67
C MET A 53 10.61 7.32 19.10
N SER A 54 9.98 8.09 18.23
CA SER A 54 10.59 9.25 17.55
C SER A 54 10.09 10.57 18.09
N ASP A 55 10.92 11.63 17.92
CA ASP A 55 10.58 12.99 18.31
C ASP A 55 9.59 13.63 17.32
N VAL A 56 8.35 13.11 17.29
CA VAL A 56 7.29 13.64 16.42
C VAL A 56 6.97 15.10 16.71
N LYS A 57 7.08 15.52 17.99
CA LYS A 57 6.76 16.87 18.43
C LYS A 57 7.65 17.92 17.77
N PHE A 58 8.88 17.56 17.41
CA PHE A 58 9.85 18.47 16.76
C PHE A 58 9.24 19.25 15.60
N TRP A 59 8.41 18.64 14.79
CA TRP A 59 7.81 19.24 13.59
C TRP A 59 6.70 20.26 13.88
N PHE A 60 6.15 20.25 15.10
CA PHE A 60 5.00 21.07 15.50
C PHE A 60 5.38 22.17 16.51
N GLU A 61 6.66 22.27 16.89
CA GLU A 61 7.12 23.14 17.98
C GLU A 61 7.92 24.37 17.52
N PHE A 62 7.61 24.88 16.33
CA PHE A 62 8.24 26.10 15.85
C PHE A 62 7.93 27.29 16.77
N GLY A 63 9.01 27.97 17.26
CA GLY A 63 8.88 29.14 18.12
C GLY A 63 8.58 28.83 19.59
N LYS A 64 8.67 27.57 20.05
CA LYS A 64 8.57 27.18 21.45
C LYS A 64 9.72 27.78 22.24
N LYS A 65 9.42 28.38 23.42
CA LYS A 65 10.45 28.93 24.34
C LYS A 65 10.78 27.85 25.35
N TRP A 66 12.03 27.46 25.36
CA TRP A 66 12.60 26.53 26.35
C TRP A 66 13.24 27.35 27.46
N GLU A 67 12.91 27.00 28.71
CA GLU A 67 13.53 27.51 29.92
C GLU A 67 14.40 26.44 30.56
N THR A 68 15.31 26.84 31.42
CA THR A 68 16.23 25.90 32.05
C THR A 68 16.03 25.89 33.58
N ALA A 69 15.99 24.70 34.17
CA ALA A 69 15.96 24.49 35.60
C ALA A 69 17.04 23.46 36.02
N LEU A 70 17.50 23.53 37.26
CA LEU A 70 18.35 22.49 37.84
C LEU A 70 17.47 21.28 38.23
N GLY A 71 17.89 20.09 37.86
CA GLY A 71 17.19 18.85 38.18
C GLY A 71 18.19 17.72 38.48
N LYS A 72 17.65 16.52 38.67
CA LYS A 72 18.44 15.30 38.97
C LYS A 72 18.01 14.14 38.08
N ILE A 73 18.97 13.31 37.72
CA ILE A 73 18.71 12.01 37.12
C ILE A 73 18.17 11.08 38.21
N VAL A 74 17.00 10.51 38.00
CA VAL A 74 16.34 9.56 38.89
C VAL A 74 16.82 8.14 38.60
N SER A 75 16.80 7.73 37.30
CA SER A 75 17.31 6.44 36.84
C SER A 75 17.93 6.55 35.47
N ALA A 76 18.83 5.62 35.16
CA ALA A 76 19.45 5.44 33.84
C ALA A 76 19.29 3.96 33.48
N GLU A 77 18.66 3.69 32.33
CA GLU A 77 18.36 2.33 31.88
C GLU A 77 18.74 2.15 30.42
N ALA A 78 19.40 1.03 30.10
CA ALA A 78 19.64 0.66 28.70
C ALA A 78 18.31 0.31 28.01
N THR A 79 18.08 0.86 26.83
CA THR A 79 16.93 0.47 26.00
C THR A 79 17.29 -0.75 25.14
N ASN A 80 16.32 -1.27 24.39
CA ASN A 80 16.57 -2.32 23.39
C ASN A 80 17.02 -1.75 22.03
N SER A 81 17.27 -0.46 21.95
CA SER A 81 17.66 0.24 20.73
C SER A 81 19.16 0.52 20.70
N ALA A 82 19.76 0.44 19.53
CA ALA A 82 21.15 0.83 19.31
C ALA A 82 21.26 1.75 18.06
N VAL A 83 22.22 2.66 18.10
CA VAL A 83 22.58 3.53 16.99
C VAL A 83 24.07 3.39 16.74
N ASN A 84 24.46 2.94 15.55
CA ASN A 84 25.87 2.65 15.20
C ASN A 84 26.58 1.71 16.21
N ASP A 85 25.89 0.62 16.58
CA ASP A 85 26.33 -0.39 17.55
C ASP A 85 26.45 0.10 19.00
N GLU A 86 26.12 1.35 19.31
CA GLU A 86 26.06 1.86 20.67
C GLU A 86 24.63 1.82 21.22
N ILE A 87 24.47 1.33 22.44
CA ILE A 87 23.16 1.20 23.10
C ILE A 87 22.60 2.58 23.41
N VAL A 88 21.31 2.77 23.17
CA VAL A 88 20.57 3.96 23.57
C VAL A 88 20.16 3.81 25.04
N TYR A 89 20.49 4.81 25.87
CA TYR A 89 20.08 4.88 27.28
C TYR A 89 18.91 5.83 27.47
N GLN A 90 17.94 5.40 28.27
CA GLN A 90 16.82 6.23 28.73
C GLN A 90 17.14 6.73 30.15
N TYR A 91 16.95 8.02 30.35
CA TYR A 91 17.10 8.66 31.68
C TYR A 91 15.73 9.19 32.11
N LEU A 92 15.31 8.82 33.30
CA LEU A 92 14.23 9.49 33.99
C LEU A 92 14.86 10.64 34.79
N HIS A 93 14.40 11.87 34.58
CA HIS A 93 14.85 13.04 35.32
C HIS A 93 13.70 13.68 36.09
N SER A 94 14.03 14.45 37.15
CA SER A 94 13.05 15.24 37.89
C SER A 94 13.64 16.60 38.27
N PHE A 95 12.77 17.59 38.34
CA PHE A 95 13.09 18.95 38.72
C PHE A 95 11.89 19.60 39.42
N GLU A 96 12.10 20.71 40.14
CA GLU A 96 11.05 21.43 40.86
C GLU A 96 10.90 22.85 40.28
N LEU A 97 9.65 23.28 40.12
CA LEU A 97 9.30 24.65 39.78
C LEU A 97 8.17 25.10 40.68
N ASN A 98 8.38 26.21 41.41
CA ASN A 98 7.38 26.80 42.29
C ASN A 98 6.81 25.81 43.32
N GLY A 99 7.61 24.88 43.81
CA GLY A 99 7.19 23.85 44.77
C GLY A 99 6.46 22.64 44.16
N GLN A 100 6.34 22.60 42.85
CA GLN A 100 5.74 21.46 42.10
C GLN A 100 6.86 20.66 41.45
N ARG A 101 6.83 19.31 41.64
CA ARG A 101 7.78 18.38 41.03
C ARG A 101 7.29 17.91 39.66
N TYR A 102 8.18 17.98 38.69
CA TYR A 102 8.01 17.50 37.33
C TYR A 102 8.98 16.37 37.03
N THR A 103 8.60 15.46 36.15
CA THR A 103 9.43 14.38 35.64
C THR A 103 9.36 14.31 34.14
N GLY A 104 10.44 13.88 33.52
CA GLY A 104 10.52 13.68 32.10
C GLY A 104 11.50 12.57 31.72
N LYS A 105 11.56 12.27 30.42
CA LYS A 105 12.48 11.29 29.87
C LYS A 105 13.46 11.96 28.92
N SER A 106 14.68 11.43 28.89
CA SER A 106 15.73 11.86 27.97
C SER A 106 16.50 10.66 27.46
N PHE A 107 17.15 10.80 26.33
CA PHE A 107 17.84 9.69 25.68
C PHE A 107 19.21 10.13 25.17
N THR A 108 20.24 9.27 25.36
CA THR A 108 21.56 9.44 24.73
C THR A 108 21.98 8.16 24.05
N VAL A 109 22.93 8.27 23.12
CA VAL A 109 23.66 7.12 22.56
C VAL A 109 24.89 6.93 23.43
N GLY A 110 25.01 5.79 24.09
CA GLY A 110 25.97 5.61 25.17
C GLY A 110 25.46 6.12 26.52
N GLN A 111 26.14 5.76 27.62
CA GLN A 111 25.77 6.15 28.98
C GLN A 111 26.49 7.45 29.36
N ASP A 112 25.82 8.60 29.25
CA ASP A 112 26.38 9.92 29.50
C ASP A 112 26.13 10.42 30.95
N PHE A 113 25.06 9.90 31.62
CA PHE A 113 24.66 10.35 32.96
C PHE A 113 24.46 9.18 33.91
N GLN A 114 24.56 9.46 35.23
CA GLN A 114 24.35 8.45 36.28
C GLN A 114 23.18 8.83 37.20
N GLY A 115 22.56 7.84 37.84
CA GLY A 115 21.50 8.09 38.82
C GLY A 115 22.01 8.98 39.97
N GLY A 116 21.22 9.98 40.35
CA GLY A 116 21.56 10.98 41.39
C GLY A 116 22.34 12.18 40.88
N GLU A 117 22.82 12.22 39.67
CA GLU A 117 23.58 13.31 39.09
C GLU A 117 22.70 14.56 38.90
N GLU A 118 23.25 15.75 39.25
CA GLU A 118 22.61 17.03 39.00
C GLU A 118 22.85 17.48 37.55
N VAL A 119 21.78 17.83 36.87
CA VAL A 119 21.79 18.18 35.46
C VAL A 119 20.90 19.39 35.17
N ASN A 120 21.22 20.08 34.10
CA ASN A 120 20.34 21.14 33.59
C ASN A 120 19.21 20.50 32.74
N ILE A 121 17.98 20.84 33.10
CA ILE A 121 16.77 20.41 32.39
C ILE A 121 16.24 21.56 31.54
N GLU A 122 16.02 21.32 30.26
CA GLU A 122 15.27 22.22 29.37
C GLU A 122 13.81 21.81 29.37
N TYR A 123 12.89 22.76 29.62
CA TYR A 123 11.46 22.50 29.72
C TYR A 123 10.64 23.58 28.98
N ASP A 124 9.47 23.20 28.53
CA ASP A 124 8.50 24.14 27.96
C ASP A 124 7.86 24.97 29.08
N ALA A 125 8.02 26.31 29.01
CA ALA A 125 7.45 27.22 29.99
C ALA A 125 5.92 27.10 30.14
N LYS A 126 5.21 26.67 29.10
CA LYS A 126 3.75 26.49 29.11
C LYS A 126 3.33 25.08 29.59
N ASN A 127 4.21 24.10 29.43
CA ASN A 127 3.96 22.72 29.84
C ASN A 127 5.25 22.07 30.38
N PRO A 128 5.60 22.29 31.66
CA PRO A 128 6.87 21.81 32.22
C PRO A 128 7.06 20.29 32.21
N SER A 129 5.99 19.51 32.04
CA SER A 129 6.10 18.06 31.86
C SER A 129 6.78 17.69 30.53
N ASP A 130 6.79 18.61 29.56
CA ASP A 130 7.55 18.47 28.33
C ASP A 130 8.95 19.02 28.55
N SER A 131 9.87 18.14 28.93
CA SER A 131 11.21 18.47 29.39
C SER A 131 12.22 17.39 28.98
N TYR A 132 13.49 17.80 28.89
CA TYR A 132 14.61 16.89 28.60
C TYR A 132 15.91 17.42 29.22
N VAL A 133 16.87 16.52 29.45
CA VAL A 133 18.20 16.91 29.93
C VAL A 133 18.93 17.65 28.83
N LYS A 134 19.51 18.80 29.16
CA LYS A 134 20.28 19.61 28.23
C LYS A 134 21.45 18.81 27.64
N GLY A 135 21.51 18.72 26.30
CA GLY A 135 22.49 17.89 25.59
C GLY A 135 22.01 16.48 25.26
N ALA A 136 20.93 16.01 25.87
CA ALA A 136 20.28 14.75 25.52
C ALA A 136 19.16 14.95 24.49
N LYS A 137 18.58 13.85 24.00
CA LYS A 137 17.44 13.85 23.06
C LYS A 137 16.13 13.62 23.82
N ARG A 138 15.02 14.08 23.25
CA ARG A 138 13.67 13.91 23.81
C ARG A 138 13.05 12.54 23.50
N ALA A 139 13.58 11.83 22.51
CA ALA A 139 13.11 10.52 22.07
C ALA A 139 14.30 9.64 21.63
N GLU A 140 14.09 8.35 21.56
CA GLU A 140 15.12 7.39 21.11
C GLU A 140 15.59 7.68 19.68
N PHE A 141 14.65 8.03 18.80
CA PHE A 141 14.92 8.33 17.41
C PHE A 141 14.59 9.78 17.06
N PRO A 142 15.37 10.40 16.17
CA PRO A 142 15.12 11.76 15.72
C PRO A 142 13.88 11.84 14.81
N ALA A 143 13.34 13.04 14.67
CA ALA A 143 12.12 13.33 13.89
C ALA A 143 12.16 12.86 12.42
N PHE A 144 13.35 12.74 11.82
CA PHE A 144 13.46 12.30 10.42
C PHE A 144 12.98 10.85 10.22
N VAL A 145 12.87 10.04 11.27
CA VAL A 145 12.29 8.68 11.18
C VAL A 145 10.86 8.70 10.62
N LEU A 146 10.16 9.84 10.67
CA LEU A 146 8.86 9.99 10.02
C LEU A 146 8.91 9.74 8.50
N PHE A 147 10.08 9.79 7.85
CA PHE A 147 10.21 9.35 6.45
C PHE A 147 9.77 7.90 6.22
N VAL A 148 9.74 7.06 7.25
CA VAL A 148 9.20 5.70 7.15
C VAL A 148 7.74 5.70 6.65
N LEU A 149 6.98 6.76 6.89
CA LEU A 149 5.60 6.92 6.39
C LEU A 149 5.48 6.98 4.87
N ILE A 150 6.57 7.30 4.16
CA ILE A 150 6.56 7.31 2.70
C ILE A 150 6.20 5.92 2.15
N PHE A 151 6.70 4.85 2.76
CA PHE A 151 6.44 3.48 2.30
C PHE A 151 4.95 3.09 2.36
N PRO A 152 4.25 3.19 3.50
CA PRO A 152 2.83 2.86 3.52
C PRO A 152 1.99 3.82 2.67
N LEU A 153 2.37 5.09 2.53
CA LEU A 153 1.67 6.05 1.68
C LEU A 153 1.81 5.71 0.19
N VAL A 154 3.02 5.34 -0.26
CA VAL A 154 3.26 4.85 -1.62
C VAL A 154 2.50 3.55 -1.87
N GLY A 155 2.54 2.60 -0.91
CA GLY A 155 1.78 1.36 -0.97
C GLY A 155 0.28 1.62 -1.11
N LEU A 156 -0.27 2.52 -0.30
CA LEU A 156 -1.67 2.93 -0.36
C LEU A 156 -2.02 3.57 -1.72
N GLY A 157 -1.11 4.38 -2.28
CA GLY A 157 -1.26 4.96 -3.62
C GLY A 157 -1.42 3.88 -4.70
N PHE A 158 -0.56 2.86 -4.69
CA PHE A 158 -0.67 1.71 -5.61
C PHE A 158 -1.96 0.91 -5.41
N ILE A 159 -2.35 0.66 -4.16
CA ILE A 159 -3.59 -0.05 -3.82
C ILE A 159 -4.80 0.69 -4.39
N VAL A 160 -4.92 2.00 -4.10
CA VAL A 160 -6.05 2.83 -4.57
C VAL A 160 -6.09 2.89 -6.09
N PHE A 161 -4.94 3.06 -6.74
CA PHE A 161 -4.87 3.08 -8.20
C PHE A 161 -5.30 1.74 -8.81
N ALA A 162 -4.78 0.62 -8.29
CA ALA A 162 -5.12 -0.71 -8.77
C ALA A 162 -6.60 -1.06 -8.50
N ILE A 163 -7.15 -0.70 -7.33
CA ILE A 163 -8.58 -0.88 -7.04
C ILE A 163 -9.44 -0.13 -8.06
N ARG A 164 -9.10 1.11 -8.41
CA ARG A 164 -9.87 1.87 -9.42
C ARG A 164 -9.85 1.21 -10.79
N GLN A 165 -8.70 0.69 -11.19
CA GLN A 165 -8.57 -0.06 -12.44
C GLN A 165 -9.39 -1.36 -12.43
N ASN A 166 -9.22 -2.16 -11.38
CA ASN A 166 -9.87 -3.45 -11.23
C ASN A 166 -11.38 -3.31 -11.02
N TRP A 167 -11.84 -2.23 -10.39
CA TRP A 167 -13.27 -1.93 -10.24
C TRP A 167 -13.97 -1.76 -11.59
N LYS A 168 -13.30 -1.14 -12.57
CA LYS A 168 -13.79 -1.07 -13.94
C LYS A 168 -14.08 -2.48 -14.48
N THR A 169 -13.12 -3.39 -14.29
CA THR A 169 -13.24 -4.78 -14.74
C THR A 169 -14.39 -5.51 -14.02
N VAL A 170 -14.50 -5.38 -12.69
CA VAL A 170 -15.60 -5.98 -11.93
C VAL A 170 -16.95 -5.47 -12.41
N LYS A 171 -17.08 -4.15 -12.62
CA LYS A 171 -18.32 -3.56 -13.12
C LYS A 171 -18.67 -4.06 -14.52
N LEU A 172 -17.70 -4.14 -15.42
CA LEU A 172 -17.92 -4.66 -16.77
C LEU A 172 -18.28 -6.16 -16.76
N LEU A 173 -17.73 -6.95 -15.86
CA LEU A 173 -18.16 -8.34 -15.69
C LEU A 173 -19.64 -8.46 -15.34
N GLU A 174 -20.19 -7.52 -14.56
CA GLU A 174 -21.59 -7.50 -14.15
C GLU A 174 -22.53 -7.00 -15.27
N ILE A 175 -22.20 -5.87 -15.87
CA ILE A 175 -23.12 -5.15 -16.78
C ILE A 175 -22.70 -5.14 -18.24
N GLY A 176 -21.44 -5.55 -18.55
CA GLY A 176 -20.88 -5.42 -19.89
C GLY A 176 -21.48 -6.41 -20.89
N GLU A 177 -21.67 -5.95 -22.12
CA GLU A 177 -21.95 -6.80 -23.28
C GLU A 177 -20.63 -7.29 -23.89
N PHE A 178 -20.65 -8.43 -24.54
CA PHE A 178 -19.52 -8.99 -25.26
C PHE A 178 -19.62 -8.70 -26.75
N THR A 179 -18.50 -8.33 -27.33
CA THR A 179 -18.32 -8.20 -28.76
C THR A 179 -16.94 -8.73 -29.16
N ARG A 180 -16.69 -8.78 -30.47
CA ARG A 180 -15.37 -9.13 -30.98
C ARG A 180 -14.77 -7.96 -31.72
N GLY A 181 -13.58 -7.53 -31.31
CA GLY A 181 -12.82 -6.45 -31.92
C GLY A 181 -11.69 -6.98 -32.80
N ALA A 182 -11.48 -6.36 -33.93
CA ALA A 182 -10.35 -6.64 -34.82
C ALA A 182 -9.15 -5.77 -34.41
N MET A 183 -7.95 -6.35 -34.42
CA MET A 183 -6.71 -5.60 -34.14
C MET A 183 -6.49 -4.57 -35.26
N CYS A 184 -6.38 -3.28 -34.90
CA CYS A 184 -6.07 -2.20 -35.85
C CYS A 184 -4.66 -1.64 -35.67
N SER A 185 -4.06 -1.73 -34.46
CA SER A 185 -2.66 -1.34 -34.27
C SER A 185 -1.97 -2.12 -33.14
N LYS A 186 -0.65 -2.29 -33.32
CA LYS A 186 0.30 -2.81 -32.33
C LYS A 186 1.50 -1.88 -32.28
N GLU A 187 1.74 -1.25 -31.15
CA GLU A 187 2.81 -0.28 -30.94
C GLU A 187 3.72 -0.75 -29.81
N ALA A 188 5.04 -0.78 -30.01
CA ALA A 188 5.97 -1.04 -28.94
C ALA A 188 5.97 0.14 -27.95
N THR A 189 5.90 -0.14 -26.67
CA THR A 189 6.08 0.89 -25.62
C THR A 189 7.54 0.94 -25.18
N ASN A 190 7.90 2.00 -24.44
CA ASN A 190 9.22 2.11 -23.82
C ASN A 190 9.36 1.26 -22.54
N THR A 191 8.40 0.38 -22.26
CA THR A 191 8.35 -0.44 -21.05
C THR A 191 8.70 -1.89 -21.40
N THR A 192 9.49 -2.52 -20.53
CA THR A 192 9.80 -3.95 -20.61
C THR A 192 9.49 -4.61 -19.27
N VAL A 193 9.15 -5.90 -19.30
CA VAL A 193 8.95 -6.74 -18.12
C VAL A 193 10.04 -7.81 -18.12
N LYS A 194 10.76 -7.97 -17.01
CA LYS A 194 11.78 -8.99 -16.84
C LYS A 194 11.22 -10.14 -15.99
N ILE A 195 11.20 -11.35 -16.56
CA ILE A 195 10.76 -12.57 -15.89
C ILE A 195 11.83 -13.64 -16.09
N ASN A 196 12.34 -14.24 -15.03
CA ASN A 196 13.34 -15.31 -15.07
C ASN A 196 14.52 -14.97 -15.99
N ASN A 197 15.09 -13.76 -15.87
CA ASN A 197 16.16 -13.20 -16.69
C ASN A 197 15.80 -12.91 -18.17
N ASN A 198 14.61 -13.25 -18.64
CA ASN A 198 14.14 -12.88 -19.97
C ASN A 198 13.46 -11.51 -19.93
N VAL A 199 13.71 -10.69 -20.94
CA VAL A 199 13.12 -9.36 -21.09
C VAL A 199 12.05 -9.41 -22.16
N TYR A 200 10.83 -9.05 -21.77
CA TYR A 200 9.66 -9.03 -22.66
C TYR A 200 9.23 -7.58 -22.88
N PRO A 201 9.14 -7.12 -24.14
CA PRO A 201 8.61 -5.81 -24.44
C PRO A 201 7.11 -5.75 -24.14
N VAL A 202 6.66 -4.62 -23.63
CA VAL A 202 5.24 -4.33 -23.46
C VAL A 202 4.73 -3.64 -24.72
N TYR A 203 3.69 -4.19 -25.33
CA TYR A 203 3.03 -3.60 -26.49
C TYR A 203 1.71 -2.96 -26.07
N LYS A 204 1.37 -1.87 -26.75
CA LYS A 204 0.04 -1.27 -26.74
C LYS A 204 -0.72 -1.77 -27.96
N TYR A 205 -1.84 -2.41 -27.72
CA TYR A 205 -2.76 -2.90 -28.75
C TYR A 205 -4.01 -2.04 -28.78
N SER A 206 -4.51 -1.81 -29.99
CA SER A 206 -5.81 -1.17 -30.21
C SER A 206 -6.68 -2.10 -31.06
N PHE A 207 -7.89 -2.33 -30.60
CA PHE A 207 -8.89 -3.17 -31.26
C PHE A 207 -10.10 -2.32 -31.58
N GLU A 208 -10.61 -2.43 -32.81
CA GLU A 208 -11.86 -1.78 -33.25
C GLU A 208 -13.02 -2.74 -33.11
N PHE A 209 -14.11 -2.26 -32.52
CA PHE A 209 -15.36 -3.00 -32.39
C PHE A 209 -16.56 -2.11 -32.67
N GLU A 210 -17.67 -2.72 -33.07
CA GLU A 210 -18.92 -2.04 -33.34
C GLU A 210 -19.90 -2.17 -32.17
N ALA A 211 -20.51 -1.06 -31.77
CA ALA A 211 -21.60 -1.02 -30.80
C ALA A 211 -22.64 0.02 -31.23
N GLY A 212 -23.91 -0.39 -31.31
CA GLY A 212 -25.02 0.50 -31.73
C GLY A 212 -24.83 1.17 -33.08
N GLY A 213 -24.18 0.50 -34.05
CA GLY A 213 -23.91 1.02 -35.39
C GLY A 213 -22.77 2.05 -35.48
N LYS A 214 -21.96 2.18 -34.42
CA LYS A 214 -20.77 3.04 -34.37
C LYS A 214 -19.53 2.25 -34.06
N GLN A 215 -18.39 2.71 -34.56
CA GLN A 215 -17.08 2.13 -34.28
C GLN A 215 -16.48 2.75 -33.00
N TYR A 216 -15.90 1.89 -32.17
CA TYR A 216 -15.22 2.22 -30.92
C TYR A 216 -13.86 1.51 -30.85
N ALA A 217 -12.96 2.03 -30.01
CA ALA A 217 -11.64 1.44 -29.80
C ALA A 217 -11.51 0.88 -28.36
N ALA A 218 -11.00 -0.36 -28.27
CA ALA A 218 -10.55 -0.93 -27.02
C ALA A 218 -9.02 -0.98 -27.01
N ILE A 219 -8.40 -0.46 -25.94
CA ILE A 219 -6.95 -0.36 -25.83
C ILE A 219 -6.48 -1.18 -24.64
N CYS A 220 -5.45 -2.02 -24.85
CA CYS A 220 -4.75 -2.69 -23.77
C CYS A 220 -3.23 -2.54 -23.89
N LYS A 221 -2.53 -2.78 -22.79
CA LYS A 221 -1.06 -2.88 -22.77
C LYS A 221 -0.69 -4.20 -22.11
N THR A 222 0.07 -5.03 -22.83
CA THR A 222 0.50 -6.32 -22.31
C THR A 222 1.86 -6.70 -22.86
N TYR A 223 2.64 -7.47 -22.07
CA TYR A 223 3.81 -8.19 -22.54
C TYR A 223 3.45 -9.61 -23.01
N GLN A 224 2.24 -10.06 -22.72
CA GLN A 224 1.72 -11.38 -23.05
C GLN A 224 1.01 -11.33 -24.41
N ALA A 225 1.79 -11.11 -25.47
CA ALA A 225 1.27 -11.01 -26.85
C ALA A 225 0.41 -12.23 -27.23
N TRP A 226 0.79 -13.42 -26.74
CA TRP A 226 0.08 -14.66 -27.03
C TRP A 226 -1.34 -14.74 -26.47
N LEU A 227 -1.75 -13.83 -25.57
CA LEU A 227 -3.13 -13.76 -25.05
C LEU A 227 -4.05 -12.86 -25.88
N VAL A 228 -3.48 -12.08 -26.79
CA VAL A 228 -4.21 -11.09 -27.60
C VAL A 228 -3.89 -11.18 -29.09
N GLU A 229 -3.13 -12.18 -29.50
CA GLU A 229 -2.78 -12.48 -30.89
C GLU A 229 -3.14 -13.93 -31.26
N ASP A 230 -3.85 -14.67 -30.40
CA ASP A 230 -4.23 -16.06 -30.61
C ASP A 230 -5.51 -16.21 -31.43
N GLU A 231 -6.33 -15.16 -31.51
CA GLU A 231 -7.55 -15.13 -32.32
C GLU A 231 -7.49 -13.96 -33.34
N GLU A 232 -8.20 -14.08 -34.48
CA GLU A 232 -8.33 -12.96 -35.45
C GLU A 232 -9.07 -11.77 -34.85
N ARG A 233 -9.95 -12.03 -33.91
CA ARG A 233 -10.77 -11.03 -33.21
C ARG A 233 -10.85 -11.34 -31.74
N GLU A 234 -10.37 -10.39 -30.95
CA GLU A 234 -10.35 -10.48 -29.50
C GLU A 234 -11.71 -10.20 -28.85
N ILE A 235 -11.95 -10.83 -27.71
CA ILE A 235 -13.15 -10.59 -26.92
C ILE A 235 -13.04 -9.23 -26.23
N ILE A 236 -14.03 -8.38 -26.45
CA ILE A 236 -14.14 -7.07 -25.80
C ILE A 236 -15.40 -7.06 -24.95
N LEU A 237 -15.24 -6.64 -23.72
CA LEU A 237 -16.31 -6.42 -22.76
C LEU A 237 -16.54 -4.90 -22.65
N PHE A 238 -17.75 -4.44 -22.92
CA PHE A 238 -18.06 -3.01 -22.96
C PHE A 238 -19.42 -2.69 -22.34
N ASP A 239 -19.58 -1.47 -21.84
CA ASP A 239 -20.87 -0.97 -21.37
C ASP A 239 -21.71 -0.51 -22.56
N LYS A 240 -22.90 -1.10 -22.73
CA LYS A 240 -23.83 -0.77 -23.80
C LYS A 240 -24.20 0.71 -23.90
N TYR A 241 -24.30 1.39 -22.76
CA TYR A 241 -24.67 2.79 -22.68
C TYR A 241 -23.47 3.74 -22.82
N ASN A 242 -22.27 3.25 -22.56
CA ASN A 242 -21.03 3.98 -22.71
C ASN A 242 -19.93 3.06 -23.27
N PRO A 243 -19.87 2.81 -24.60
CA PRO A 243 -18.93 1.86 -25.19
C PRO A 243 -17.45 2.22 -25.03
N ASP A 244 -17.11 3.47 -24.71
CA ASP A 244 -15.74 3.86 -24.31
C ASP A 244 -15.33 3.25 -22.97
N PHE A 245 -16.29 2.84 -22.15
CA PHE A 245 -16.05 2.06 -20.95
C PHE A 245 -15.98 0.58 -21.32
N ASN A 246 -14.79 0.14 -21.74
CA ASN A 246 -14.52 -1.19 -22.28
C ASN A 246 -13.21 -1.77 -21.77
N VAL A 247 -13.00 -3.06 -21.96
CA VAL A 247 -11.76 -3.78 -21.66
C VAL A 247 -11.59 -4.94 -22.67
N VAL A 248 -10.35 -5.17 -23.10
CA VAL A 248 -9.97 -6.40 -23.82
C VAL A 248 -9.91 -7.52 -22.81
N PHE A 249 -10.75 -8.55 -22.99
CA PHE A 249 -10.99 -9.58 -21.96
C PHE A 249 -9.72 -10.33 -21.60
N ASP A 250 -9.01 -10.87 -22.56
CA ASP A 250 -7.83 -11.70 -22.33
C ASP A 250 -6.59 -10.90 -21.88
N ALA A 251 -6.57 -9.59 -22.16
CA ALA A 251 -5.53 -8.69 -21.65
C ALA A 251 -5.78 -8.17 -20.25
N ALA A 252 -6.99 -8.30 -19.71
CA ALA A 252 -7.29 -7.85 -18.34
C ALA A 252 -6.81 -8.88 -17.32
N GLY A 253 -5.93 -8.45 -16.44
CA GLY A 253 -5.40 -9.35 -15.42
C GLY A 253 -6.47 -9.93 -14.50
N ASN A 254 -6.32 -11.20 -14.15
CA ASN A 254 -7.20 -11.93 -13.21
C ASN A 254 -8.65 -12.12 -13.65
N MET A 255 -8.94 -12.04 -14.95
CA MET A 255 -10.26 -12.38 -15.47
C MET A 255 -10.62 -13.82 -15.09
N PRO A 256 -11.91 -14.10 -14.81
CA PRO A 256 -12.42 -15.45 -14.70
C PRO A 256 -12.40 -16.10 -16.08
N GLU A 257 -12.17 -17.40 -16.15
CA GLU A 257 -12.27 -18.15 -17.39
C GLU A 257 -13.72 -18.24 -17.86
N ILE A 258 -13.92 -18.34 -19.16
CA ILE A 258 -15.23 -18.63 -19.75
C ILE A 258 -15.30 -20.15 -19.94
N THR A 259 -16.30 -20.79 -19.32
CA THR A 259 -16.52 -22.24 -19.45
C THR A 259 -17.01 -22.61 -20.85
N GLU A 260 -16.94 -23.89 -21.22
CA GLU A 260 -17.51 -24.41 -22.46
C GLU A 260 -19.03 -24.12 -22.59
N GLN A 261 -19.73 -24.00 -21.46
CA GLN A 261 -21.16 -23.66 -21.42
C GLN A 261 -21.40 -22.15 -21.64
N GLY A 262 -20.32 -21.34 -21.73
CA GLY A 262 -20.42 -19.87 -21.89
C GLY A 262 -20.77 -19.13 -20.60
N MET A 263 -20.39 -19.68 -19.44
CA MET A 263 -20.53 -19.01 -18.13
C MET A 263 -19.17 -18.57 -17.61
N LEU A 264 -19.15 -17.58 -16.73
CA LEU A 264 -17.92 -17.19 -16.01
C LEU A 264 -17.59 -18.24 -14.94
N ALA A 265 -16.43 -18.87 -15.08
CA ALA A 265 -15.97 -19.85 -14.09
C ALA A 265 -15.66 -19.17 -12.75
N SER A 266 -15.92 -19.87 -11.65
CA SER A 266 -15.39 -19.46 -10.36
C SER A 266 -13.87 -19.54 -10.38
N PRO A 267 -13.14 -18.53 -9.87
CA PRO A 267 -11.68 -18.60 -9.81
C PRO A 267 -11.22 -19.82 -9.02
N GLY A 268 -10.15 -20.47 -9.47
CA GLY A 268 -9.54 -21.59 -8.74
C GLY A 268 -9.11 -21.18 -7.32
N VAL A 269 -9.11 -22.16 -6.39
CA VAL A 269 -8.78 -21.94 -4.97
C VAL A 269 -7.40 -21.29 -4.79
N GLY A 270 -6.45 -21.53 -5.69
CA GLY A 270 -5.13 -20.90 -5.66
C GLY A 270 -5.16 -19.37 -5.72
N LYS A 271 -6.21 -18.76 -6.27
CA LYS A 271 -6.35 -17.29 -6.30
C LYS A 271 -6.67 -16.67 -4.93
N VAL A 272 -6.93 -17.47 -3.90
CA VAL A 272 -7.05 -16.99 -2.50
C VAL A 272 -5.78 -16.25 -2.04
N VAL A 273 -4.62 -16.58 -2.62
CA VAL A 273 -3.35 -15.91 -2.32
C VAL A 273 -3.44 -14.39 -2.47
N TYR A 274 -4.25 -13.89 -3.40
CA TYR A 274 -4.45 -12.45 -3.59
C TYR A 274 -5.13 -11.74 -2.42
N LEU A 275 -5.81 -12.49 -1.55
CA LEU A 275 -6.50 -11.94 -0.38
C LEU A 275 -5.66 -11.98 0.89
N ILE A 276 -4.55 -12.73 0.91
CA ILE A 276 -3.71 -12.93 2.10
C ILE A 276 -3.11 -11.60 2.56
N LEU A 277 -2.40 -10.89 1.67
CA LEU A 277 -1.76 -9.61 2.02
C LEU A 277 -2.76 -8.52 2.43
N PRO A 278 -3.89 -8.31 1.72
CA PRO A 278 -4.95 -7.42 2.19
C PRO A 278 -5.44 -7.74 3.60
N LEU A 279 -5.72 -9.02 3.88
CA LEU A 279 -6.20 -9.45 5.19
C LEU A 279 -5.15 -9.24 6.29
N ILE A 280 -3.89 -9.61 6.03
CA ILE A 280 -2.79 -9.39 6.97
C ILE A 280 -2.61 -7.89 7.22
N GLY A 281 -2.57 -7.07 6.16
CA GLY A 281 -2.37 -5.63 6.29
C GLY A 281 -3.47 -4.95 7.10
N ILE A 282 -4.73 -5.30 6.86
CA ILE A 282 -5.85 -4.77 7.62
C ILE A 282 -5.79 -5.25 9.08
N ALA A 283 -5.65 -6.57 9.30
CA ALA A 283 -5.62 -7.14 10.63
C ALA A 283 -4.47 -6.59 11.49
N MET A 284 -3.27 -6.44 10.91
CA MET A 284 -2.11 -5.88 11.59
C MET A 284 -2.35 -4.42 12.00
N ASN A 285 -2.86 -3.58 11.10
CA ASN A 285 -3.11 -2.17 11.44
C ASN A 285 -4.23 -2.02 12.49
N VAL A 286 -5.29 -2.83 12.40
CA VAL A 286 -6.34 -2.89 13.41
C VAL A 286 -5.78 -3.34 14.76
N PHE A 287 -4.97 -4.40 14.78
CA PHE A 287 -4.33 -4.88 16.00
C PHE A 287 -3.47 -3.80 16.66
N PHE A 288 -2.56 -3.17 15.94
CA PHE A 288 -1.71 -2.12 16.50
C PHE A 288 -2.50 -0.89 16.95
N PHE A 289 -3.54 -0.51 16.22
CA PHE A 289 -4.40 0.62 16.60
C PHE A 289 -5.08 0.41 17.96
N PHE A 290 -5.55 -0.81 18.23
CA PHE A 290 -6.23 -1.12 19.49
C PHE A 290 -5.29 -1.60 20.62
N SER A 291 -4.12 -2.19 20.30
CA SER A 291 -3.19 -2.73 21.30
C SER A 291 -2.27 -1.67 21.90
N LYS A 292 -1.98 -0.59 21.18
CA LYS A 292 -1.26 0.55 21.75
C LYS A 292 -2.34 1.53 22.22
N PRO A 293 -2.46 1.76 23.56
CA PRO A 293 -3.16 2.96 23.99
C PRO A 293 -2.47 4.10 23.26
N LEU A 294 -3.23 4.79 22.44
CA LEU A 294 -2.83 5.94 21.66
C LEU A 294 -1.89 6.78 22.53
N LEU A 295 -0.59 6.72 22.17
CA LEU A 295 0.45 7.64 22.61
C LEU A 295 0.14 8.26 23.98
N GLY A 296 0.51 7.52 25.04
CA GLY A 296 0.48 8.03 26.41
C GLY A 296 1.48 9.16 26.63
#